data_0bcc7419f3cc8f27ad4839ee0cd47dca
#
_entry.id   0bcc7419f3cc8f27ad4839ee0cd47dca
#
_cell.length_a   1.000
_cell.length_b   1.000
_cell.length_c   1.000
_cell.angle_alpha   90.00
_cell.angle_beta   90.00
_cell.angle_gamma   90.00
#
_symmetry.space_group_name_H-M   'P 1'
#
loop_
_entity.id
_entity.type
_entity.pdbx_description
1 polymer ?
#
loop_
_entity_poly.entity_id
_entity_poly.type
_entity_poly.pdbx_seq_one_letter_code
_entity_poly.pdbx_strand_id
1 'polypeptide(L)'
;MTQITPARDVLAPADDEHGVMTNYNDSVYGVPSVSVPPAGAAPVAVPPVLAAENLHKSYGPARALAGVSFAVAPGESVAIMGASGSGKTTLLHALAGIIVPDAGSVSFHSIAGAVRVSELGEKERSRLRRESFGFVFQQGLLLPELTAVENVALPLMMAGYPRREAEGRAMHWLHLLGLAGLETRRIGELSGGQAQRVAIARAQVTGATVIFADEPTGALDSTTGDGVMSALLDSTVGQGNTLVVVTHDETVASRCSRTIRMRDGMLQHDASRQGKVPQQPTETQFLGSGWSQQ
;
A
#
# COMPACT_ATOMS: atom_id res chain seq x y z
N MET A 1 50.75 7.81 46.25
CA MET A 1 50.19 7.86 47.62
C MET A 1 48.67 8.01 47.42
N THR A 2 47.79 7.12 47.67
CA THR A 2 47.71 6.01 48.61
C THR A 2 46.85 4.91 47.97
N GLN A 3 47.32 3.69 47.97
CA GLN A 3 46.57 2.46 47.76
C GLN A 3 45.54 2.26 48.87
N ILE A 4 44.49 1.48 48.63
CA ILE A 4 44.14 0.29 49.42
C ILE A 4 43.09 -0.56 48.68
N THR A 5 43.43 -1.80 48.46
CA THR A 5 42.72 -3.03 48.07
C THR A 5 42.38 -3.82 49.36
N PRO A 6 41.82 -5.05 49.34
CA PRO A 6 40.45 -5.55 49.29
C PRO A 6 40.05 -6.39 50.53
N ALA A 7 38.88 -6.97 50.55
CA ALA A 7 38.55 -8.20 51.33
C ALA A 7 37.31 -8.87 50.65
N ARG A 8 37.31 -10.05 50.13
CA ARG A 8 37.38 -11.50 50.56
C ARG A 8 36.62 -11.73 51.89
N ASP A 9 35.63 -12.56 51.95
CA ASP A 9 35.55 -14.03 51.98
C ASP A 9 34.13 -14.50 52.32
N VAL A 10 33.57 -15.47 51.58
CA VAL A 10 33.40 -16.91 51.91
C VAL A 10 32.22 -17.21 52.86
N LEU A 11 31.25 -17.97 52.35
CA LEU A 11 30.84 -19.31 52.79
C LEU A 11 29.50 -19.75 52.13
N ALA A 12 29.49 -20.88 51.44
CA ALA A 12 28.41 -21.83 51.32
C ALA A 12 28.59 -22.93 52.37
N PRO A 13 27.77 -24.01 52.44
CA PRO A 13 26.43 -24.34 51.97
C PRO A 13 25.53 -24.89 53.09
N ALA A 14 24.27 -25.21 52.84
CA ALA A 14 23.56 -26.34 53.44
C ALA A 14 22.31 -26.71 52.67
N ASP A 15 22.25 -27.98 52.30
CA ASP A 15 21.11 -28.74 51.82
C ASP A 15 19.91 -28.67 52.78
N ASP A 16 18.67 -28.72 52.25
CA ASP A 16 17.76 -29.80 52.62
C ASP A 16 16.47 -29.75 51.75
N GLU A 17 16.07 -30.96 51.45
CA GLU A 17 14.90 -31.43 50.71
C GLU A 17 13.57 -30.91 51.29
N HIS A 18 12.61 -30.67 50.42
CA HIS A 18 11.30 -31.38 50.34
C HIS A 18 10.40 -30.72 49.30
N GLY A 19 9.96 -31.55 48.38
CA GLY A 19 9.07 -31.16 47.30
C GLY A 19 7.71 -30.70 47.80
N VAL A 20 7.26 -29.60 47.17
CA VAL A 20 5.83 -29.32 46.98
C VAL A 20 5.66 -28.88 45.55
N MET A 21 5.09 -29.73 44.74
CA MET A 21 4.53 -29.35 43.44
C MET A 21 3.40 -28.37 43.72
N THR A 22 3.61 -27.11 43.49
CA THR A 22 2.53 -26.15 43.32
C THR A 22 2.25 -25.98 41.85
N ASN A 23 1.09 -26.50 41.43
CA ASN A 23 0.46 -26.24 40.16
C ASN A 23 0.42 -24.72 39.93
N TYR A 24 1.23 -24.24 38.97
CA TYR A 24 1.04 -22.91 38.41
C TYR A 24 -0.19 -22.95 37.51
N ASN A 25 -1.23 -22.35 38.03
CA ASN A 25 -2.52 -22.23 37.42
C ASN A 25 -2.40 -21.35 36.15
N ASP A 26 -2.66 -21.94 34.99
CA ASP A 26 -2.88 -21.30 33.71
C ASP A 26 -4.10 -20.36 33.79
N SER A 27 -3.88 -19.08 34.04
CA SER A 27 -4.93 -18.08 33.85
C SER A 27 -4.44 -16.64 33.83
N VAL A 28 -3.64 -16.26 32.83
CA VAL A 28 -3.38 -14.83 32.51
C VAL A 28 -3.25 -14.53 30.99
N TYR A 29 -3.64 -15.41 30.11
CA TYR A 29 -3.84 -15.03 28.71
C TYR A 29 -5.26 -15.42 28.28
N GLY A 30 -6.20 -14.53 28.61
CA GLY A 30 -7.53 -14.57 28.04
C GLY A 30 -7.43 -14.28 26.54
N VAL A 31 -7.30 -15.32 25.73
CA VAL A 31 -7.56 -15.22 24.28
C VAL A 31 -9.04 -14.87 24.16
N PRO A 32 -9.41 -13.71 23.55
CA PRO A 32 -10.81 -13.43 23.35
C PRO A 32 -11.37 -14.55 22.46
N SER A 33 -12.36 -15.28 22.98
CA SER A 33 -13.11 -16.27 22.21
C SER A 33 -13.74 -15.55 21.03
N VAL A 34 -13.22 -15.81 19.83
CA VAL A 34 -13.83 -15.37 18.56
C VAL A 34 -15.14 -16.16 18.48
N SER A 35 -16.25 -15.49 18.74
CA SER A 35 -17.58 -16.06 18.53
C SER A 35 -17.74 -16.30 17.02
N VAL A 36 -17.77 -17.58 16.64
CA VAL A 36 -18.15 -17.99 15.28
C VAL A 36 -19.59 -17.53 15.06
N PRO A 37 -19.89 -16.68 14.07
CA PRO A 37 -21.26 -16.27 13.81
C PRO A 37 -22.09 -17.51 13.44
N PRO A 38 -23.39 -17.53 13.78
CA PRO A 38 -24.27 -18.66 13.50
C PRO A 38 -24.34 -18.94 12.00
N ALA A 39 -24.28 -20.21 11.61
CA ALA A 39 -24.44 -20.66 10.24
C ALA A 39 -25.80 -20.17 9.70
N GLY A 40 -25.76 -19.19 8.79
CA GLY A 40 -26.95 -18.54 8.21
C GLY A 40 -26.94 -17.02 8.25
N ALA A 41 -25.97 -16.38 8.88
CA ALA A 41 -25.78 -14.93 8.74
C ALA A 41 -25.35 -14.61 7.29
N ALA A 42 -26.13 -13.75 6.62
CA ALA A 42 -25.73 -13.22 5.32
C ALA A 42 -24.32 -12.64 5.44
N PRO A 43 -23.43 -12.86 4.45
CA PRO A 43 -22.08 -12.31 4.50
C PRO A 43 -22.18 -10.80 4.74
N VAL A 44 -21.55 -10.31 5.81
CA VAL A 44 -21.46 -8.87 6.07
C VAL A 44 -20.71 -8.29 4.89
N ALA A 45 -21.40 -7.51 4.05
CA ALA A 45 -20.80 -6.90 2.89
C ALA A 45 -19.69 -5.94 3.38
N VAL A 46 -18.44 -6.26 3.08
CA VAL A 46 -17.30 -5.39 3.39
C VAL A 46 -17.49 -4.10 2.61
N PRO A 47 -17.54 -2.93 3.25
CA PRO A 47 -17.72 -1.68 2.53
C PRO A 47 -16.56 -1.45 1.56
N PRO A 48 -16.81 -0.87 0.38
CA PRO A 48 -15.76 -0.56 -0.58
C PRO A 48 -14.76 0.43 0.03
N VAL A 49 -13.47 0.27 -0.27
CA VAL A 49 -12.44 1.22 0.18
C VAL A 49 -12.58 2.58 -0.50
N LEU A 50 -13.00 2.57 -1.78
CA LEU A 50 -13.33 3.77 -2.55
C LEU A 50 -14.69 3.57 -3.22
N ALA A 51 -15.53 4.59 -3.21
CA ALA A 51 -16.76 4.64 -3.98
C ALA A 51 -16.89 5.98 -4.71
N ALA A 52 -17.27 5.91 -5.96
CA ALA A 52 -17.62 7.03 -6.81
C ALA A 52 -19.11 6.94 -7.17
N GLU A 53 -19.85 8.01 -6.98
CA GLU A 53 -21.28 8.07 -7.22
C GLU A 53 -21.61 9.25 -8.14
N ASN A 54 -22.06 8.94 -9.36
CA ASN A 54 -22.53 9.89 -10.35
C ASN A 54 -21.58 11.08 -10.58
N LEU A 55 -20.28 10.80 -10.78
CA LEU A 55 -19.27 11.83 -10.93
C LEU A 55 -19.40 12.57 -12.26
N HIS A 56 -19.45 13.87 -12.19
CA HIS A 56 -19.39 14.78 -13.33
C HIS A 56 -18.19 15.72 -13.20
N LYS A 57 -17.48 15.96 -14.31
CA LYS A 57 -16.40 16.95 -14.40
C LYS A 57 -16.30 17.50 -15.81
N SER A 58 -16.25 18.83 -15.93
CA SER A 58 -16.07 19.52 -17.21
C SER A 58 -14.89 20.49 -17.15
N TYR A 59 -14.21 20.65 -18.25
CA TYR A 59 -13.17 21.65 -18.47
C TYR A 59 -13.58 22.51 -19.68
N GLY A 60 -14.19 23.65 -19.41
CA GLY A 60 -14.85 24.44 -20.45
C GLY A 60 -15.95 23.61 -21.17
N PRO A 61 -15.91 23.47 -22.50
CA PRO A 61 -16.93 22.72 -23.26
C PRO A 61 -16.69 21.18 -23.16
N ALA A 62 -15.49 20.72 -22.75
CA ALA A 62 -15.15 19.32 -22.72
C ALA A 62 -15.64 18.65 -21.42
N ARG A 63 -16.55 17.68 -21.56
CA ARG A 63 -17.04 16.87 -20.45
C ARG A 63 -16.08 15.70 -20.23
N ALA A 64 -15.26 15.76 -19.17
CA ALA A 64 -14.29 14.72 -18.85
C ALA A 64 -14.88 13.55 -18.06
N LEU A 65 -15.90 13.80 -17.21
CA LEU A 65 -16.68 12.77 -16.53
C LEU A 65 -18.19 13.07 -16.72
N ALA A 66 -18.97 12.05 -17.02
CA ALA A 66 -20.37 12.16 -17.41
C ALA A 66 -21.27 11.13 -16.69
N GLY A 67 -21.27 11.18 -15.34
CA GLY A 67 -22.09 10.30 -14.53
C GLY A 67 -21.40 8.98 -14.17
N VAL A 68 -20.09 9.01 -13.84
CA VAL A 68 -19.32 7.83 -13.50
C VAL A 68 -19.66 7.35 -12.10
N SER A 69 -20.06 6.05 -11.99
CA SER A 69 -20.32 5.39 -10.71
C SER A 69 -19.65 4.02 -10.69
N PHE A 70 -18.84 3.76 -9.68
CA PHE A 70 -18.27 2.44 -9.38
C PHE A 70 -17.68 2.41 -7.96
N ALA A 71 -17.34 1.21 -7.48
CA ALA A 71 -16.72 1.02 -6.18
C ALA A 71 -15.52 0.09 -6.30
N VAL A 72 -14.54 0.26 -5.41
CA VAL A 72 -13.32 -0.56 -5.32
C VAL A 72 -13.30 -1.24 -3.96
N ALA A 73 -13.17 -2.57 -3.95
CA ALA A 73 -13.09 -3.34 -2.72
C ALA A 73 -11.70 -3.21 -2.05
N PRO A 74 -11.59 -3.39 -0.73
CA PRO A 74 -10.30 -3.47 -0.05
C PRO A 74 -9.43 -4.60 -0.64
N GLY A 75 -8.15 -4.32 -0.88
CA GLY A 75 -7.20 -5.29 -1.46
C GLY A 75 -7.41 -5.62 -2.94
N GLU A 76 -8.33 -4.94 -3.62
CA GLU A 76 -8.58 -5.12 -5.06
C GLU A 76 -7.53 -4.37 -5.91
N SER A 77 -7.17 -4.94 -7.06
CA SER A 77 -6.47 -4.23 -8.12
C SER A 77 -7.42 -3.93 -9.28
N VAL A 78 -7.66 -2.65 -9.56
CA VAL A 78 -8.56 -2.20 -10.62
C VAL A 78 -7.78 -1.47 -11.70
N ALA A 79 -7.90 -1.93 -12.95
CA ALA A 79 -7.40 -1.21 -14.12
C ALA A 79 -8.51 -0.36 -14.73
N ILE A 80 -8.26 0.93 -14.92
CA ILE A 80 -9.13 1.87 -15.63
C ILE A 80 -8.54 2.07 -17.01
N MET A 81 -9.20 1.55 -18.04
CA MET A 81 -8.77 1.58 -19.44
C MET A 81 -9.59 2.52 -20.30
N GLY A 82 -9.04 2.92 -21.43
CA GLY A 82 -9.71 3.72 -22.43
C GLY A 82 -8.73 4.52 -23.28
N ALA A 83 -9.23 5.08 -24.39
CA ALA A 83 -8.44 5.91 -25.29
C ALA A 83 -7.91 7.18 -24.59
N SER A 84 -6.92 7.84 -25.17
CA SER A 84 -6.51 9.17 -24.73
C SER A 84 -7.71 10.13 -24.75
N GLY A 85 -7.82 10.96 -23.71
CA GLY A 85 -8.97 11.89 -23.59
C GLY A 85 -10.27 11.28 -23.09
N SER A 86 -10.36 9.97 -22.81
CA SER A 86 -11.60 9.34 -22.31
C SER A 86 -11.97 9.69 -20.86
N GLY A 87 -11.15 10.46 -20.13
CA GLY A 87 -11.41 10.89 -18.76
C GLY A 87 -10.72 10.09 -17.65
N LYS A 88 -9.85 9.11 -17.98
CA LYS A 88 -9.17 8.23 -17.00
C LYS A 88 -8.40 8.97 -15.93
N THR A 89 -7.47 9.83 -16.33
CA THR A 89 -6.65 10.64 -15.39
C THR A 89 -7.53 11.59 -14.57
N THR A 90 -8.59 12.15 -15.18
CA THR A 90 -9.57 12.97 -14.45
C THR A 90 -10.29 12.15 -13.40
N LEU A 91 -10.69 10.91 -13.70
CA LEU A 91 -11.31 10.01 -12.74
C LEU A 91 -10.36 9.67 -11.62
N LEU A 92 -9.10 9.26 -11.93
CA LEU A 92 -8.07 8.99 -10.93
C LEU A 92 -7.86 10.20 -10.01
N HIS A 93 -7.74 11.40 -10.57
CA HIS A 93 -7.57 12.63 -9.80
C HIS A 93 -8.76 12.97 -8.92
N ALA A 94 -10.00 12.68 -9.38
CA ALA A 94 -11.21 12.87 -8.57
C ALA A 94 -11.24 11.88 -7.38
N LEU A 95 -10.96 10.60 -7.63
CA LEU A 95 -10.87 9.56 -6.59
C LEU A 95 -9.83 9.90 -5.52
N ALA A 96 -8.68 10.40 -5.95
CA ALA A 96 -7.57 10.79 -5.08
C ALA A 96 -7.78 12.15 -4.39
N GLY A 97 -8.89 12.85 -4.63
CA GLY A 97 -9.15 14.17 -4.08
C GLY A 97 -8.16 15.26 -4.54
N ILE A 98 -7.49 15.04 -5.69
CA ILE A 98 -6.64 16.07 -6.33
C ILE A 98 -7.54 17.15 -6.95
N ILE A 99 -8.63 16.72 -7.60
CA ILE A 99 -9.66 17.62 -8.11
C ILE A 99 -10.99 17.36 -7.41
N VAL A 100 -11.84 18.36 -7.37
CA VAL A 100 -13.23 18.24 -6.91
C VAL A 100 -14.12 18.04 -8.14
N PRO A 101 -15.00 17.01 -8.16
CA PRO A 101 -15.99 16.87 -9.21
C PRO A 101 -16.99 18.02 -9.17
N ASP A 102 -17.61 18.35 -10.31
CA ASP A 102 -18.62 19.39 -10.41
C ASP A 102 -19.96 18.92 -9.84
N ALA A 103 -20.21 17.59 -9.88
CA ALA A 103 -21.34 16.93 -9.24
C ALA A 103 -21.00 15.47 -8.94
N GLY A 104 -21.79 14.85 -8.06
CA GLY A 104 -21.57 13.51 -7.55
C GLY A 104 -20.66 13.50 -6.32
N SER A 105 -20.32 12.32 -5.83
CA SER A 105 -19.51 12.18 -4.62
C SER A 105 -18.43 11.11 -4.75
N VAL A 106 -17.32 11.30 -4.03
CA VAL A 106 -16.28 10.29 -3.79
C VAL A 106 -16.22 10.03 -2.30
N SER A 107 -16.29 8.75 -1.91
CA SER A 107 -16.14 8.30 -0.53
C SER A 107 -14.92 7.41 -0.39
N PHE A 108 -14.17 7.58 0.69
CA PHE A 108 -13.06 6.73 1.10
C PHE A 108 -13.39 6.12 2.46
N HIS A 109 -13.23 4.80 2.59
CA HIS A 109 -13.45 4.07 3.83
C HIS A 109 -12.11 3.49 4.33
N SER A 110 -11.78 3.81 5.56
CA SER A 110 -10.63 3.27 6.28
C SER A 110 -11.09 2.63 7.58
N ILE A 111 -10.16 2.02 8.30
CA ILE A 111 -10.41 1.53 9.67
C ILE A 111 -10.85 2.65 10.62
N ALA A 112 -10.52 3.90 10.34
CA ALA A 112 -10.93 5.08 11.13
C ALA A 112 -12.34 5.58 10.78
N GLY A 113 -12.99 5.00 9.76
CA GLY A 113 -14.34 5.37 9.32
C GLY A 113 -14.42 5.81 7.87
N ALA A 114 -15.61 6.26 7.47
CA ALA A 114 -15.92 6.75 6.13
C ALA A 114 -15.73 8.27 6.03
N VAL A 115 -15.13 8.72 4.94
CA VAL A 115 -14.90 10.13 4.64
C VAL A 115 -15.39 10.45 3.24
N ARG A 116 -16.19 11.51 3.06
CA ARG A 116 -16.55 12.04 1.74
C ARG A 116 -15.47 12.95 1.21
N VAL A 117 -14.61 12.42 0.35
CA VAL A 117 -13.43 13.10 -0.20
C VAL A 117 -13.82 14.37 -0.96
N SER A 118 -14.93 14.32 -1.72
CA SER A 118 -15.45 15.44 -2.50
C SER A 118 -15.94 16.63 -1.66
N GLU A 119 -16.29 16.41 -0.40
CA GLU A 119 -16.78 17.43 0.53
C GLU A 119 -15.69 18.05 1.42
N LEU A 120 -14.49 17.44 1.44
CA LEU A 120 -13.36 17.93 2.23
C LEU A 120 -12.82 19.26 1.67
N GLY A 121 -12.35 20.12 2.56
CA GLY A 121 -11.52 21.26 2.22
C GLY A 121 -10.14 20.85 1.68
N GLU A 122 -9.42 21.75 1.01
CA GLU A 122 -8.13 21.42 0.39
C GLU A 122 -7.09 20.94 1.44
N LYS A 123 -7.11 21.49 2.64
CA LYS A 123 -6.20 21.10 3.72
C LYS A 123 -6.43 19.65 4.14
N GLU A 124 -7.69 19.24 4.29
CA GLU A 124 -8.06 17.89 4.65
C GLU A 124 -7.78 16.90 3.51
N ARG A 125 -8.08 17.27 2.25
CA ARG A 125 -7.72 16.45 1.07
C ARG A 125 -6.20 16.25 0.98
N SER A 126 -5.42 17.30 1.19
CA SER A 126 -3.96 17.21 1.20
C SER A 126 -3.45 16.32 2.32
N ARG A 127 -4.08 16.36 3.50
CA ARG A 127 -3.77 15.45 4.60
C ARG A 127 -4.10 14.01 4.24
N LEU A 128 -5.30 13.74 3.71
CA LEU A 128 -5.73 12.42 3.27
C LEU A 128 -4.78 11.82 2.24
N ARG A 129 -4.33 12.62 1.25
CA ARG A 129 -3.34 12.19 0.24
C ARG A 129 -2.02 11.78 0.87
N ARG A 130 -1.53 12.49 1.87
CA ARG A 130 -0.27 12.15 2.55
C ARG A 130 -0.37 10.92 3.46
N GLU A 131 -1.52 10.71 4.10
CA GLU A 131 -1.68 9.70 5.15
C GLU A 131 -2.23 8.37 4.62
N SER A 132 -3.03 8.40 3.55
CA SER A 132 -3.78 7.22 3.11
C SER A 132 -3.58 6.85 1.64
N PHE A 133 -3.02 7.75 0.82
CA PHE A 133 -2.87 7.54 -0.63
C PHE A 133 -1.42 7.61 -1.06
N GLY A 134 -1.01 6.67 -1.93
CA GLY A 134 0.27 6.70 -2.61
C GLY A 134 0.09 6.94 -4.11
N PHE A 135 1.11 7.51 -4.76
CA PHE A 135 1.04 7.87 -6.18
C PHE A 135 2.25 7.38 -6.93
N VAL A 136 2.00 6.70 -8.06
CA VAL A 136 3.00 6.28 -9.04
C VAL A 136 2.62 6.87 -10.39
N PHE A 137 3.47 7.71 -10.96
CA PHE A 137 3.22 8.37 -12.25
C PHE A 137 4.12 7.77 -13.35
N GLN A 138 3.74 7.97 -14.61
CA GLN A 138 4.45 7.46 -15.78
C GLN A 138 5.94 7.83 -15.80
N GLN A 139 6.30 9.05 -15.42
CA GLN A 139 7.70 9.52 -15.32
C GLN A 139 8.26 9.45 -13.90
N GLY A 140 7.58 8.75 -12.98
CA GLY A 140 7.96 8.65 -11.56
C GLY A 140 7.83 9.95 -10.77
N LEU A 141 8.00 11.11 -11.39
CA LEU A 141 8.05 12.45 -10.76
C LEU A 141 8.98 12.46 -9.54
N LEU A 142 10.15 11.85 -9.68
CA LEU A 142 11.22 11.86 -8.69
C LEU A 142 12.02 13.17 -8.79
N LEU A 143 12.57 13.62 -7.67
CA LEU A 143 13.42 14.78 -7.61
C LEU A 143 14.84 14.38 -8.05
N PRO A 144 15.35 14.88 -9.18
CA PRO A 144 16.63 14.43 -9.74
C PRO A 144 17.83 14.84 -8.89
N GLU A 145 17.69 15.88 -8.06
CA GLU A 145 18.71 16.37 -7.14
C GLU A 145 18.91 15.44 -5.93
N LEU A 146 17.89 14.65 -5.60
CA LEU A 146 17.89 13.73 -4.46
C LEU A 146 18.34 12.34 -4.88
N THR A 147 18.94 11.62 -3.93
CA THR A 147 19.23 10.20 -4.06
C THR A 147 17.95 9.36 -4.02
N ALA A 148 18.06 8.06 -4.34
CA ALA A 148 16.91 7.15 -4.27
C ALA A 148 16.32 7.10 -2.84
N VAL A 149 17.16 6.96 -1.81
CA VAL A 149 16.68 6.91 -0.42
C VAL A 149 16.04 8.22 0.01
N GLU A 150 16.59 9.36 -0.38
CA GLU A 150 16.03 10.67 -0.06
C GLU A 150 14.67 10.91 -0.74
N ASN A 151 14.52 10.50 -2.01
CA ASN A 151 13.23 10.55 -2.71
C ASN A 151 12.16 9.73 -1.98
N VAL A 152 12.50 8.53 -1.51
CA VAL A 152 11.56 7.65 -0.80
C VAL A 152 11.29 8.16 0.62
N ALA A 153 12.29 8.72 1.31
CA ALA A 153 12.13 9.25 2.66
C ALA A 153 11.31 10.54 2.73
N LEU A 154 11.29 11.32 1.64
CA LEU A 154 10.71 12.65 1.60
C LEU A 154 9.27 12.74 2.13
N PRO A 155 8.30 11.88 1.75
CA PRO A 155 6.94 11.94 2.28
C PRO A 155 6.87 11.79 3.80
N LEU A 156 7.70 10.92 4.39
CA LEU A 156 7.77 10.74 5.84
C LEU A 156 8.36 11.96 6.53
N MET A 157 9.40 12.56 5.96
CA MET A 157 10.00 13.79 6.48
C MET A 157 9.00 14.95 6.44
N MET A 158 8.21 15.06 5.36
CA MET A 158 7.12 16.04 5.27
C MET A 158 5.98 15.78 6.27
N ALA A 159 5.81 14.53 6.71
CA ALA A 159 4.89 14.15 7.78
C ALA A 159 5.47 14.36 9.21
N GLY A 160 6.72 14.87 9.32
CA GLY A 160 7.37 15.21 10.58
C GLY A 160 8.23 14.10 11.18
N TYR A 161 8.47 13.00 10.48
CA TYR A 161 9.39 11.95 10.95
C TYR A 161 10.84 12.44 10.94
N PRO A 162 11.65 12.08 11.95
CA PRO A 162 13.08 12.34 11.94
C PRO A 162 13.76 11.71 10.71
N ARG A 163 14.73 12.41 10.11
CA ARG A 163 15.43 11.97 8.90
C ARG A 163 15.93 10.52 8.99
N ARG A 164 16.61 10.17 10.09
CA ARG A 164 17.15 8.82 10.31
C ARG A 164 16.08 7.73 10.27
N GLU A 165 14.91 7.99 10.85
CA GLU A 165 13.80 7.04 10.83
C GLU A 165 13.19 6.94 9.43
N ALA A 166 12.97 8.08 8.76
CA ALA A 166 12.44 8.14 7.41
C ALA A 166 13.35 7.40 6.40
N GLU A 167 14.67 7.64 6.47
CA GLU A 167 15.66 6.93 5.64
C GLU A 167 15.74 5.44 5.97
N GLY A 168 15.61 5.02 7.23
CA GLY A 168 15.56 3.62 7.60
C GLY A 168 14.36 2.88 6.98
N ARG A 169 13.17 3.49 7.01
CA ARG A 169 11.97 2.95 6.35
C ARG A 169 12.12 2.97 4.82
N ALA A 170 12.73 4.01 4.27
CA ALA A 170 12.99 4.13 2.84
C ALA A 170 13.95 3.04 2.33
N MET A 171 15.04 2.76 3.05
CA MET A 171 15.95 1.66 2.73
C MET A 171 15.25 0.31 2.73
N HIS A 172 14.39 0.05 3.70
CA HIS A 172 13.61 -1.19 3.74
C HIS A 172 12.78 -1.37 2.46
N TRP A 173 12.03 -0.34 2.02
CA TRP A 173 11.25 -0.40 0.80
C TRP A 173 12.09 -0.54 -0.47
N LEU A 174 13.24 0.14 -0.53
CA LEU A 174 14.18 -0.02 -1.65
C LEU A 174 14.70 -1.46 -1.75
N HIS A 175 15.06 -2.09 -0.62
CA HIS A 175 15.49 -3.49 -0.60
C HIS A 175 14.38 -4.45 -1.04
N LEU A 176 13.15 -4.27 -0.55
CA LEU A 176 11.99 -5.07 -0.96
C LEU A 176 11.73 -5.01 -2.47
N LEU A 177 12.01 -3.86 -3.08
CA LEU A 177 11.82 -3.64 -4.52
C LEU A 177 13.07 -3.96 -5.37
N GLY A 178 14.08 -4.64 -4.78
CA GLY A 178 15.27 -5.11 -5.48
C GLY A 178 16.24 -4.00 -5.86
N LEU A 179 16.32 -2.93 -5.06
CA LEU A 179 17.20 -1.77 -5.25
C LEU A 179 18.32 -1.71 -4.21
N ALA A 180 18.65 -2.83 -3.56
CA ALA A 180 19.75 -2.92 -2.61
C ALA A 180 21.09 -2.52 -3.28
N GLY A 181 21.85 -1.63 -2.63
CA GLY A 181 23.10 -1.08 -3.16
C GLY A 181 22.93 0.12 -4.11
N LEU A 182 21.68 0.58 -4.35
CA LEU A 182 21.38 1.74 -5.19
C LEU A 182 20.84 2.94 -4.39
N GLU A 183 20.78 2.86 -3.07
CA GLU A 183 20.11 3.81 -2.17
C GLU A 183 20.68 5.23 -2.30
N THR A 184 22.00 5.34 -2.48
CA THR A 184 22.73 6.61 -2.59
C THR A 184 22.85 7.12 -4.02
N ARG A 185 22.38 6.37 -5.01
CA ARG A 185 22.38 6.80 -6.42
C ARG A 185 21.38 7.93 -6.64
N ARG A 186 21.75 8.90 -7.46
CA ARG A 186 20.80 9.91 -7.96
C ARG A 186 19.93 9.32 -9.06
N ILE A 187 18.78 9.92 -9.28
CA ILE A 187 17.78 9.37 -10.23
C ILE A 187 18.35 9.25 -11.65
N GLY A 188 19.18 10.18 -12.08
CA GLY A 188 19.83 10.12 -13.40
C GLY A 188 20.87 9.00 -13.56
N GLU A 189 21.27 8.33 -12.49
CA GLU A 189 22.20 7.19 -12.50
C GLU A 189 21.48 5.82 -12.49
N LEU A 190 20.14 5.84 -12.47
CA LEU A 190 19.30 4.66 -12.45
C LEU A 190 18.70 4.38 -13.83
N SER A 191 18.47 3.09 -14.15
CA SER A 191 17.67 2.76 -15.33
C SER A 191 16.21 3.22 -15.13
N GLY A 192 15.45 3.35 -16.21
CA GLY A 192 14.03 3.72 -16.15
C GLY A 192 13.20 2.80 -15.22
N GLY A 193 13.42 1.49 -15.29
CA GLY A 193 12.74 0.53 -14.42
C GLY A 193 13.19 0.63 -12.95
N GLN A 194 14.48 0.95 -12.69
CA GLN A 194 14.96 1.22 -11.34
C GLN A 194 14.34 2.50 -10.77
N ALA A 195 14.32 3.57 -11.54
CA ALA A 195 13.68 4.83 -11.15
C ALA A 195 12.17 4.63 -10.87
N GLN A 196 11.48 3.85 -11.70
CA GLN A 196 10.07 3.54 -11.46
C GLN A 196 9.84 2.73 -10.17
N ARG A 197 10.74 1.79 -9.84
CA ARG A 197 10.69 1.07 -8.54
C ARG A 197 10.98 2.00 -7.36
N VAL A 198 11.83 3.02 -7.51
CA VAL A 198 11.98 4.09 -6.49
C VAL A 198 10.68 4.86 -6.30
N ALA A 199 9.94 5.17 -7.40
CA ALA A 199 8.64 5.82 -7.31
C ALA A 199 7.60 4.94 -6.59
N ILE A 200 7.61 3.62 -6.82
CA ILE A 200 6.78 2.66 -6.09
C ILE A 200 7.16 2.66 -4.60
N ALA A 201 8.45 2.59 -4.26
CA ALA A 201 8.91 2.66 -2.87
C ALA A 201 8.40 3.93 -2.17
N ARG A 202 8.49 5.08 -2.86
CA ARG A 202 8.00 6.36 -2.33
C ARG A 202 6.48 6.37 -2.10
N ALA A 203 5.72 5.70 -2.97
CA ALA A 203 4.27 5.60 -2.81
C ALA A 203 3.87 4.71 -1.62
N GLN A 204 4.70 3.72 -1.26
CA GLN A 204 4.43 2.73 -0.22
C GLN A 204 4.94 3.15 1.18
N VAL A 205 5.96 4.00 1.25
CA VAL A 205 6.71 4.28 2.50
C VAL A 205 5.85 4.86 3.63
N THR A 206 4.75 5.53 3.29
CA THR A 206 3.81 6.11 4.26
C THR A 206 2.80 5.10 4.80
N GLY A 207 2.75 3.88 4.26
CA GLY A 207 1.73 2.88 4.61
C GLY A 207 0.37 3.18 3.98
N ALA A 208 0.37 3.70 2.76
CA ALA A 208 -0.85 4.08 2.04
C ALA A 208 -1.81 2.89 1.85
N THR A 209 -3.09 3.11 2.16
CA THR A 209 -4.16 2.12 1.98
C THR A 209 -4.52 1.92 0.51
N VAL A 210 -4.43 2.98 -0.29
CA VAL A 210 -4.70 2.96 -1.73
C VAL A 210 -3.54 3.54 -2.50
N ILE A 211 -3.05 2.79 -3.48
CA ILE A 211 -2.06 3.27 -4.45
C ILE A 211 -2.75 3.60 -5.76
N PHE A 212 -2.55 4.80 -6.24
CA PHE A 212 -2.95 5.27 -7.55
C PHE A 212 -1.76 5.25 -8.50
N ALA A 213 -1.89 4.58 -9.63
CA ALA A 213 -0.85 4.49 -10.65
C ALA A 213 -1.37 5.00 -11.99
N ASP A 214 -0.78 6.06 -12.51
CA ASP A 214 -1.12 6.63 -13.83
C ASP A 214 -0.04 6.24 -14.84
N GLU A 215 -0.37 5.31 -15.77
CA GLU A 215 0.51 4.75 -16.81
C GLU A 215 1.88 4.28 -16.24
N PRO A 216 1.91 3.41 -15.21
CA PRO A 216 3.12 3.12 -14.44
C PRO A 216 4.26 2.49 -15.24
N THR A 217 3.98 1.95 -16.42
CA THR A 217 4.96 1.30 -17.31
C THR A 217 5.07 1.96 -18.67
N GLY A 218 4.33 3.04 -18.92
CA GLY A 218 4.19 3.64 -20.25
C GLY A 218 5.47 4.24 -20.88
N ALA A 219 6.56 4.40 -20.10
CA ALA A 219 7.85 4.87 -20.58
C ALA A 219 8.91 3.75 -20.64
N LEU A 220 8.52 2.48 -20.43
CA LEU A 220 9.43 1.34 -20.32
C LEU A 220 9.23 0.35 -21.49
N ASP A 221 10.28 -0.41 -21.80
CA ASP A 221 10.13 -1.57 -22.65
C ASP A 221 9.27 -2.67 -21.96
N SER A 222 8.73 -3.60 -22.73
CA SER A 222 7.80 -4.62 -22.23
C SER A 222 8.37 -5.47 -21.09
N THR A 223 9.63 -5.92 -21.20
CA THR A 223 10.27 -6.77 -20.19
C THR A 223 10.48 -6.03 -18.89
N THR A 224 10.99 -4.80 -18.96
CA THR A 224 11.17 -3.92 -17.79
C THR A 224 9.82 -3.55 -17.20
N GLY A 225 8.82 -3.24 -18.03
CA GLY A 225 7.46 -2.93 -17.62
C GLY A 225 6.80 -4.07 -16.86
N ASP A 226 6.95 -5.30 -17.30
CA ASP A 226 6.45 -6.49 -16.61
C ASP A 226 7.05 -6.65 -15.22
N GLY A 227 8.36 -6.44 -15.08
CA GLY A 227 9.04 -6.47 -13.79
C GLY A 227 8.59 -5.37 -12.83
N VAL A 228 8.32 -4.16 -13.35
CA VAL A 228 7.79 -3.02 -12.58
C VAL A 228 6.34 -3.29 -12.15
N MET A 229 5.50 -3.82 -13.05
CA MET A 229 4.12 -4.14 -12.71
C MET A 229 4.01 -5.27 -11.68
N SER A 230 4.89 -6.30 -11.73
CA SER A 230 4.99 -7.33 -10.68
C SER A 230 5.32 -6.69 -9.35
N ALA A 231 6.37 -5.86 -9.31
CA ALA A 231 6.79 -5.18 -8.09
C ALA A 231 5.67 -4.30 -7.50
N LEU A 232 4.90 -3.60 -8.35
CA LEU A 232 3.77 -2.78 -7.91
C LEU A 232 2.63 -3.64 -7.32
N LEU A 233 2.25 -4.74 -7.96
CA LEU A 233 1.22 -5.64 -7.46
C LEU A 233 1.63 -6.33 -6.15
N ASP A 234 2.84 -6.88 -6.10
CA ASP A 234 3.36 -7.60 -4.93
C ASP A 234 3.51 -6.69 -3.72
N SER A 235 3.97 -5.44 -3.94
CA SER A 235 4.15 -4.46 -2.87
C SER A 235 2.84 -3.79 -2.44
N THR A 236 1.75 -3.91 -3.20
CA THR A 236 0.45 -3.28 -2.90
C THR A 236 -0.58 -4.36 -2.52
N VAL A 237 -1.10 -5.07 -3.50
CA VAL A 237 -2.15 -6.09 -3.30
C VAL A 237 -1.61 -7.27 -2.50
N GLY A 238 -0.36 -7.67 -2.73
CA GLY A 238 0.33 -8.69 -1.95
C GLY A 238 0.48 -8.34 -0.46
N GLN A 239 0.38 -7.06 -0.11
CA GLN A 239 0.38 -6.56 1.27
C GLN A 239 -1.03 -6.23 1.79
N GLY A 240 -2.09 -6.58 1.05
CA GLY A 240 -3.48 -6.32 1.42
C GLY A 240 -3.98 -4.90 1.11
N ASN A 241 -3.17 -4.05 0.46
CA ASN A 241 -3.56 -2.70 0.05
C ASN A 241 -4.25 -2.72 -1.32
N THR A 242 -4.94 -1.64 -1.64
CA THR A 242 -5.72 -1.49 -2.88
C THR A 242 -4.93 -0.76 -3.95
N LEU A 243 -5.06 -1.21 -5.21
CA LEU A 243 -4.39 -0.61 -6.36
C LEU A 243 -5.39 -0.14 -7.40
N VAL A 244 -5.30 1.12 -7.81
CA VAL A 244 -6.03 1.68 -8.94
C VAL A 244 -5.04 2.10 -10.01
N VAL A 245 -5.06 1.42 -11.15
CA VAL A 245 -4.15 1.67 -12.29
C VAL A 245 -4.94 2.30 -13.43
N VAL A 246 -4.46 3.40 -13.96
CA VAL A 246 -4.89 3.95 -15.25
C VAL A 246 -3.91 3.50 -16.31
N THR A 247 -4.39 2.89 -17.38
CA THR A 247 -3.56 2.46 -18.50
C THR A 247 -4.35 2.33 -19.79
N HIS A 248 -3.64 2.38 -20.92
CA HIS A 248 -4.16 2.00 -22.23
C HIS A 248 -3.61 0.64 -22.68
N ASP A 249 -2.69 0.02 -21.91
CA ASP A 249 -2.07 -1.26 -22.21
C ASP A 249 -2.91 -2.42 -21.65
N GLU A 250 -3.37 -3.29 -22.56
CA GLU A 250 -4.15 -4.50 -22.23
C GLU A 250 -3.32 -5.49 -21.40
N THR A 251 -2.00 -5.55 -21.60
CA THR A 251 -1.10 -6.43 -20.83
C THR A 251 -1.09 -6.03 -19.36
N VAL A 252 -0.94 -4.73 -19.09
CA VAL A 252 -1.00 -4.17 -17.73
C VAL A 252 -2.38 -4.41 -17.10
N ALA A 253 -3.46 -4.07 -17.82
CA ALA A 253 -4.83 -4.25 -17.34
C ALA A 253 -5.15 -5.72 -17.06
N SER A 254 -4.63 -6.63 -17.88
CA SER A 254 -4.83 -8.07 -17.73
C SER A 254 -4.23 -8.63 -16.43
N ARG A 255 -3.34 -7.92 -15.78
CA ARG A 255 -2.71 -8.31 -14.49
C ARG A 255 -3.51 -7.87 -13.28
N CYS A 256 -4.45 -6.94 -13.44
CA CYS A 256 -5.35 -6.51 -12.38
C CYS A 256 -6.52 -7.49 -12.21
N SER A 257 -7.11 -7.54 -11.02
CA SER A 257 -8.25 -8.42 -10.71
C SER A 257 -9.54 -7.98 -11.40
N ARG A 258 -9.65 -6.70 -11.77
CA ARG A 258 -10.81 -6.12 -12.44
C ARG A 258 -10.39 -5.05 -13.44
N THR A 259 -11.11 -4.98 -14.54
CA THR A 259 -10.89 -3.98 -15.59
C THR A 259 -12.17 -3.18 -15.83
N ILE A 260 -12.07 -1.87 -15.76
CA ILE A 260 -13.12 -0.90 -16.07
C ILE A 260 -12.73 -0.19 -17.36
N ARG A 261 -13.64 -0.14 -18.34
CA ARG A 261 -13.40 0.56 -19.60
C ARG A 261 -14.17 1.87 -19.65
N MET A 262 -13.45 2.94 -19.94
CA MET A 262 -13.99 4.29 -20.09
C MET A 262 -14.00 4.73 -21.56
N ARG A 263 -15.07 5.40 -21.95
CA ARG A 263 -15.20 6.10 -23.22
C ARG A 263 -16.05 7.36 -23.05
N ASP A 264 -15.56 8.48 -23.59
CA ASP A 264 -16.27 9.76 -23.60
C ASP A 264 -16.79 10.18 -22.20
N GLY A 265 -15.95 9.99 -21.17
CA GLY A 265 -16.28 10.32 -19.79
C GLY A 265 -17.26 9.36 -19.09
N MET A 266 -17.64 8.26 -19.70
CA MET A 266 -18.57 7.27 -19.14
C MET A 266 -17.93 5.88 -19.00
N LEU A 267 -18.46 5.07 -18.06
CA LEU A 267 -18.13 3.65 -17.98
C LEU A 267 -18.89 2.88 -19.06
N GLN A 268 -18.17 2.09 -19.86
CA GLN A 268 -18.77 1.25 -20.91
C GLN A 268 -18.89 -0.20 -20.46
N HIS A 269 -17.89 -0.67 -19.71
CA HIS A 269 -17.79 -2.06 -19.29
C HIS A 269 -17.05 -2.14 -17.97
N ASP A 270 -17.52 -3.04 -17.10
CA ASP A 270 -16.94 -3.34 -15.81
C ASP A 270 -16.86 -4.87 -15.67
N ALA A 271 -15.67 -5.42 -15.86
CA ALA A 271 -15.43 -6.86 -15.87
C ALA A 271 -14.54 -7.27 -14.70
N SER A 272 -15.12 -7.97 -13.74
CA SER A 272 -14.37 -8.71 -12.72
C SER A 272 -13.84 -10.02 -13.31
N ARG A 273 -12.56 -10.32 -13.15
CA ARG A 273 -12.03 -11.67 -13.32
C ARG A 273 -12.48 -12.49 -12.10
N GLN A 274 -13.56 -13.23 -12.21
CA GLN A 274 -13.93 -14.23 -11.22
C GLN A 274 -12.86 -15.32 -11.18
N GLY A 275 -12.14 -15.44 -10.06
CA GLY A 275 -11.32 -16.60 -9.74
C GLY A 275 -9.84 -16.36 -9.51
N LYS A 276 -9.49 -15.53 -8.54
CA LYS A 276 -8.30 -15.69 -7.67
C LYS A 276 -8.37 -14.63 -6.57
N VAL A 277 -9.17 -14.89 -5.56
CA VAL A 277 -8.90 -14.33 -4.22
C VAL A 277 -7.59 -14.99 -3.79
N PRO A 278 -6.52 -14.24 -3.45
CA PRO A 278 -5.35 -14.83 -2.82
C PRO A 278 -5.83 -15.54 -1.55
N GLN A 279 -5.69 -16.87 -1.51
CA GLN A 279 -5.88 -17.60 -0.27
C GLN A 279 -4.85 -17.07 0.72
N GLN A 280 -5.31 -16.59 1.86
CA GLN A 280 -4.45 -16.30 3.00
C GLN A 280 -3.57 -17.53 3.26
N PRO A 281 -2.26 -17.38 3.49
CA PRO A 281 -1.42 -18.50 3.89
C PRO A 281 -2.00 -19.08 5.16
N THR A 282 -2.47 -20.33 5.09
CA THR A 282 -2.87 -21.10 6.25
C THR A 282 -1.64 -21.30 7.14
N GLU A 283 -1.79 -21.04 8.43
CA GLU A 283 -0.78 -21.09 9.50
C GLU A 283 -0.05 -22.45 9.69
N THR A 284 -0.12 -23.38 8.75
CA THR A 284 0.34 -24.76 8.93
C THR A 284 1.71 -25.07 8.29
N GLN A 285 2.51 -24.07 7.86
CA GLN A 285 3.84 -24.36 7.29
C GLN A 285 5.05 -23.87 8.09
N PHE A 286 4.90 -23.52 9.36
CA PHE A 286 6.02 -23.13 10.23
C PHE A 286 6.36 -24.16 11.34
N LEU A 287 6.06 -25.43 11.14
CA LEU A 287 6.56 -26.49 12.03
C LEU A 287 7.18 -27.61 11.18
N GLY A 288 8.48 -27.56 11.04
CA GLY A 288 9.23 -28.72 10.56
C GLY A 288 10.49 -28.44 9.76
N SER A 289 11.56 -27.96 10.39
CA SER A 289 12.91 -28.42 10.06
C SER A 289 13.78 -28.29 11.30
N GLY A 290 13.94 -29.44 11.98
CA GLY A 290 14.79 -29.59 13.14
C GLY A 290 16.26 -29.33 12.82
N TRP A 291 16.91 -28.66 13.72
CA TRP A 291 18.37 -28.60 13.80
C TRP A 291 18.86 -29.92 14.38
N SER A 292 19.45 -30.77 13.53
CA SER A 292 20.31 -31.87 13.99
C SER A 292 21.74 -31.37 14.09
N GLN A 293 22.29 -31.48 15.27
CA GLN A 293 23.72 -31.27 15.55
C GLN A 293 24.57 -32.32 14.80
N GLN A 294 25.61 -31.88 14.15
CA GLN A 294 26.93 -32.54 14.17
C GLN A 294 28.04 -31.47 14.10
#